data_072435feace3fb663e4cc2483cfab12d
#
_entry.id   072435feace3fb663e4cc2483cfab12d
#
_cell.length_a   1.000
_cell.length_b   1.000
_cell.length_c   1.000
_cell.angle_alpha   90.00
_cell.angle_beta   90.00
_cell.angle_gamma   90.00
#
_symmetry.space_group_name_H-M   'P 1'
#
loop_
_entity.id
_entity.type
_entity.pdbx_description
1 polymer ?
#
loop_
_entity_poly.entity_id
_entity_poly.type
_entity_poly.pdbx_seq_one_letter_code
_entity_poly.pdbx_strand_id
1 'polypeptide(L)'
;MKRSELAFTLALVPIDLITLTAAGVSAFYLRFHPYFTALRPVIFDLRVEQYLKVIFPMMILWILIYAAAGLYSTRRMSIASELSRVILASSSAMAIIFAITFFSRTLFESRFIAVAAWGLAIAYVCITRLVVRGLQRSLLTFGVGVHRLVVIGESTATEALIQEFKKKTSLGFQVIAHFKKFDARVAGRIAELRRGDKIDEVVLADPEVSRKTTLDLIALTDAEHLGFRYSADLFAAAVGRSITHTYAGIPVIEVQKTPLDGWGAIYKRLFDIVASAIFIVVTSPIMLVTAIAIKLDSRGPVLFARVDKNMPSMRIGQSGKPFHYFKFRSMVPGTHSMRYNELADQDIRKGSPMVKIKNDPRVTRVGKFIRKFSIDELPEFFLVFIGKMSLVGPRPHLPEEVDKYKPEHRKVLTIKPGITGMAQISGRADLNFDDEVRLDTYYIEHWNPWIDLYILLKTPLVVLFRKEKGSY
;
A
#
# COMPACT_ATOMS: atom_id res chain seq x y z
N MET A 1 4.83 7.57 -2.09
CA MET A 1 4.91 7.97 -0.67
C MET A 1 6.17 7.41 -0.03
N LYS A 2 6.87 8.18 0.80
CA LYS A 2 8.10 7.69 1.46
C LYS A 2 7.80 6.75 2.61
N ARG A 3 8.65 5.73 2.80
CA ARG A 3 8.55 4.80 3.94
C ARG A 3 8.59 5.52 5.29
N SER A 4 9.32 6.64 5.38
CA SER A 4 9.39 7.47 6.59
C SER A 4 8.04 8.10 6.96
N GLU A 5 7.28 8.64 6.00
CA GLU A 5 5.95 9.21 6.26
C GLU A 5 4.97 8.13 6.73
N LEU A 6 5.05 6.96 6.10
CA LEU A 6 4.23 5.81 6.52
C LEU A 6 4.58 5.35 7.94
N ALA A 7 5.88 5.27 8.26
CA ALA A 7 6.36 4.89 9.58
C ALA A 7 5.89 5.86 10.66
N PHE A 8 5.97 7.18 10.42
CA PHE A 8 5.46 8.19 11.36
C PHE A 8 3.95 8.07 11.57
N THR A 9 3.18 7.88 10.49
CA THR A 9 1.74 7.74 10.58
C THR A 9 1.34 6.47 11.32
N LEU A 10 2.05 5.37 11.07
CA LEU A 10 1.84 4.11 11.79
C LEU A 10 2.21 4.22 13.28
N ALA A 11 3.31 4.93 13.60
CA ALA A 11 3.75 5.14 14.97
C ALA A 11 2.76 5.97 15.79
N LEU A 12 1.94 6.83 15.17
CA LEU A 12 0.93 7.60 15.88
C LEU A 12 -0.13 6.72 16.56
N VAL A 13 -0.47 5.56 16.00
CA VAL A 13 -1.50 4.67 16.57
C VAL A 13 -1.09 4.14 17.95
N PRO A 14 0.07 3.47 18.13
CA PRO A 14 0.52 3.03 19.44
C PRO A 14 0.83 4.22 20.38
N ILE A 15 1.33 5.34 19.86
CA ILE A 15 1.56 6.54 20.65
C ILE A 15 0.24 7.07 21.22
N ASP A 16 -0.82 7.18 20.43
CA ASP A 16 -2.13 7.61 20.89
C ASP A 16 -2.72 6.62 21.89
N LEU A 17 -2.55 5.32 21.67
CA LEU A 17 -3.02 4.30 22.61
C LEU A 17 -2.34 4.46 23.99
N ILE A 18 -1.03 4.65 24.00
CA ILE A 18 -0.26 4.90 25.25
C ILE A 18 -0.73 6.22 25.89
N THR A 19 -0.89 7.27 25.09
CA THR A 19 -1.27 8.60 25.56
C THR A 19 -2.68 8.60 26.15
N LEU A 20 -3.65 7.93 25.51
CA LEU A 20 -5.01 7.79 25.99
C LEU A 20 -5.06 6.93 27.26
N THR A 21 -4.27 5.84 27.32
CA THR A 21 -4.14 5.01 28.52
C THR A 21 -3.57 5.84 29.68
N ALA A 22 -2.51 6.62 29.41
CA ALA A 22 -1.93 7.52 30.43
C ALA A 22 -2.95 8.56 30.92
N ALA A 23 -3.76 9.14 30.02
CA ALA A 23 -4.82 10.08 30.40
C ALA A 23 -5.88 9.41 31.29
N GLY A 24 -6.31 8.20 30.95
CA GLY A 24 -7.26 7.43 31.75
C GLY A 24 -6.71 7.08 33.13
N VAL A 25 -5.47 6.59 33.20
CA VAL A 25 -4.79 6.27 34.48
C VAL A 25 -4.60 7.55 35.31
N SER A 26 -4.22 8.65 34.70
CA SER A 26 -4.10 9.95 35.40
C SER A 26 -5.44 10.42 35.94
N ALA A 27 -6.53 10.25 35.21
CA ALA A 27 -7.88 10.59 35.69
C ALA A 27 -8.31 9.73 36.88
N PHE A 28 -7.93 8.44 36.90
CA PHE A 28 -8.13 7.54 38.01
C PHE A 28 -7.41 8.05 39.26
N TYR A 29 -6.10 8.26 39.20
CA TYR A 29 -5.33 8.76 40.35
C TYR A 29 -5.77 10.14 40.81
N LEU A 30 -6.18 11.01 39.87
CA LEU A 30 -6.72 12.33 40.19
C LEU A 30 -7.99 12.20 41.08
N ARG A 31 -8.87 11.24 40.79
CA ARG A 31 -10.10 11.00 41.58
C ARG A 31 -9.79 10.56 43.00
N PHE A 32 -8.75 9.75 43.20
CA PHE A 32 -8.35 9.26 44.54
C PHE A 32 -7.35 10.18 45.23
N HIS A 33 -6.98 11.31 44.65
CA HIS A 33 -6.11 12.29 45.28
C HIS A 33 -6.83 12.93 46.48
N PRO A 34 -6.14 13.14 47.67
CA PRO A 34 -6.73 13.66 48.89
C PRO A 34 -7.58 14.92 48.72
N TYR A 35 -7.15 15.84 47.87
CA TYR A 35 -7.90 17.06 47.58
C TYR A 35 -9.30 16.81 47.00
N PHE A 36 -9.42 15.90 46.05
CA PHE A 36 -10.72 15.60 45.41
C PHE A 36 -11.58 14.65 46.26
N THR A 37 -10.96 13.78 47.04
CA THR A 37 -11.70 12.94 48.00
C THR A 37 -12.26 13.73 49.16
N ALA A 38 -11.57 14.80 49.60
CA ALA A 38 -12.09 15.72 50.61
C ALA A 38 -13.32 16.53 50.12
N LEU A 39 -13.31 16.95 48.84
CA LEU A 39 -14.45 17.65 48.22
C LEU A 39 -15.68 16.75 48.04
N ARG A 40 -15.47 15.49 47.65
CA ARG A 40 -16.52 14.50 47.48
C ARG A 40 -16.01 13.12 47.81
N PRO A 41 -16.48 12.49 48.90
CA PRO A 41 -16.05 11.15 49.32
C PRO A 41 -16.24 10.12 48.20
N VAL A 42 -15.32 9.14 48.15
CA VAL A 42 -15.42 7.99 47.23
C VAL A 42 -16.25 6.93 47.95
N ILE A 43 -17.37 6.53 47.35
CA ILE A 43 -18.33 5.57 47.94
C ILE A 43 -18.11 4.16 47.37
N PHE A 44 -17.24 4.00 46.38
CA PHE A 44 -17.00 2.74 45.67
C PHE A 44 -15.54 2.30 45.78
N ASP A 45 -15.34 0.99 45.89
CA ASP A 45 -13.99 0.38 45.83
C ASP A 45 -13.68 -0.06 44.40
N LEU A 46 -12.85 0.71 43.73
CA LEU A 46 -12.43 0.42 42.34
C LEU A 46 -10.91 0.18 42.33
N ARG A 47 -10.52 -1.06 42.14
CA ARG A 47 -9.11 -1.41 41.95
C ARG A 47 -8.61 -1.04 40.56
N VAL A 48 -7.35 -0.59 40.48
CA VAL A 48 -6.72 -0.20 39.20
C VAL A 48 -6.82 -1.31 38.14
N GLU A 49 -6.67 -2.57 38.52
CA GLU A 49 -6.76 -3.71 37.62
C GLU A 49 -8.16 -3.86 37.02
N GLN A 50 -9.21 -3.65 37.78
CA GLN A 50 -10.59 -3.69 37.31
C GLN A 50 -10.87 -2.51 36.38
N TYR A 51 -10.36 -1.33 36.72
CA TYR A 51 -10.46 -0.14 35.93
C TYR A 51 -9.78 -0.32 34.54
N LEU A 52 -8.57 -0.88 34.52
CA LEU A 52 -7.84 -1.14 33.28
C LEU A 52 -8.55 -2.13 32.34
N LYS A 53 -9.21 -3.15 32.89
CA LYS A 53 -10.02 -4.10 32.10
C LYS A 53 -11.18 -3.43 31.40
N VAL A 54 -11.79 -2.42 32.00
CA VAL A 54 -12.91 -1.67 31.42
C VAL A 54 -12.44 -0.61 30.43
N ILE A 55 -11.36 0.10 30.77
CA ILE A 55 -10.87 1.21 29.93
C ILE A 55 -10.24 0.73 28.63
N PHE A 56 -9.58 -0.43 28.61
CA PHE A 56 -8.86 -0.92 27.43
C PHE A 56 -9.75 -1.09 26.18
N PRO A 57 -10.92 -1.76 26.23
CA PRO A 57 -11.85 -1.78 25.10
C PRO A 57 -12.32 -0.38 24.66
N MET A 58 -12.51 0.53 25.62
CA MET A 58 -12.89 1.92 25.34
C MET A 58 -11.78 2.67 24.60
N MET A 59 -10.51 2.42 24.91
CA MET A 59 -9.37 3.01 24.19
C MET A 59 -9.30 2.51 22.75
N ILE A 60 -9.60 1.25 22.49
CA ILE A 60 -9.68 0.71 21.12
C ILE A 60 -10.79 1.43 20.36
N LEU A 61 -11.98 1.58 20.94
CA LEU A 61 -13.07 2.33 20.33
C LEU A 61 -12.66 3.79 20.02
N TRP A 62 -11.93 4.42 20.94
CA TRP A 62 -11.44 5.79 20.78
C TRP A 62 -10.48 5.90 19.59
N ILE A 63 -9.53 4.95 19.47
CA ILE A 63 -8.61 4.87 18.32
C ILE A 63 -9.36 4.68 17.00
N LEU A 64 -10.42 3.87 16.97
CA LEU A 64 -11.27 3.68 15.80
C LEU A 64 -11.98 4.99 15.39
N ILE A 65 -12.45 5.76 16.36
CA ILE A 65 -13.06 7.08 16.10
C ILE A 65 -12.01 8.07 15.56
N TYR A 66 -10.77 8.03 16.08
CA TYR A 66 -9.66 8.82 15.55
C TYR A 66 -9.34 8.44 14.10
N ALA A 67 -9.36 7.15 13.79
CA ALA A 67 -9.17 6.67 12.42
C ALA A 67 -10.29 7.16 11.49
N ALA A 68 -11.56 7.06 11.92
CA ALA A 68 -12.72 7.55 11.18
C ALA A 68 -12.68 9.08 10.97
N ALA A 69 -12.19 9.83 11.97
CA ALA A 69 -11.98 11.28 11.87
C ALA A 69 -10.79 11.66 10.96
N GLY A 70 -10.06 10.68 10.41
CA GLY A 70 -8.92 10.90 9.51
C GLY A 70 -7.66 11.43 10.22
N LEU A 71 -7.55 11.26 11.54
CA LEU A 71 -6.37 11.69 12.32
C LEU A 71 -5.10 10.90 11.99
N TYR A 72 -5.24 9.72 11.39
CA TYR A 72 -4.15 8.90 10.87
C TYR A 72 -4.00 9.03 9.35
N SER A 73 -4.53 10.10 8.75
CA SER A 73 -4.32 10.38 7.33
C SER A 73 -2.85 10.71 7.07
N THR A 74 -2.32 10.15 5.99
CA THR A 74 -0.96 10.47 5.51
C THR A 74 -0.87 11.85 4.87
N ARG A 75 -2.01 12.53 4.68
CA ARG A 75 -2.07 13.89 4.15
C ARG A 75 -1.59 14.87 5.21
N ARG A 76 -0.73 15.79 4.81
CA ARG A 76 -0.28 16.89 5.69
C ARG A 76 -1.47 17.80 5.98
N MET A 77 -1.93 17.79 7.22
CA MET A 77 -2.92 18.74 7.74
C MET A 77 -2.21 19.92 8.40
N SER A 78 -2.88 21.08 8.42
CA SER A 78 -2.43 22.18 9.29
C SER A 78 -2.54 21.76 10.76
N ILE A 79 -1.67 22.27 11.61
CA ILE A 79 -1.70 21.98 13.06
C ILE A 79 -3.07 22.33 13.63
N ALA A 80 -3.62 23.50 13.28
CA ALA A 80 -4.93 23.91 13.75
C ALA A 80 -6.03 22.91 13.35
N SER A 81 -6.02 22.42 12.11
CA SER A 81 -6.99 21.40 11.65
C SER A 81 -6.80 20.07 12.35
N GLU A 82 -5.56 19.66 12.66
CA GLU A 82 -5.29 18.43 13.38
C GLU A 82 -5.78 18.51 14.83
N LEU A 83 -5.46 19.60 15.53
CA LEU A 83 -5.92 19.81 16.92
C LEU A 83 -7.44 19.93 17.04
N SER A 84 -8.10 20.65 16.11
CA SER A 84 -9.56 20.71 16.10
C SER A 84 -10.22 19.36 15.87
N ARG A 85 -9.65 18.52 15.01
CA ARG A 85 -10.12 17.14 14.81
C ARG A 85 -9.88 16.27 16.05
N VAL A 86 -8.76 16.44 16.77
CA VAL A 86 -8.52 15.74 18.04
C VAL A 86 -9.62 16.09 19.04
N ILE A 87 -9.94 17.37 19.22
CA ILE A 87 -10.98 17.83 20.14
C ILE A 87 -12.34 17.25 19.76
N LEU A 88 -12.74 17.36 18.49
CA LEU A 88 -14.04 16.87 18.01
C LEU A 88 -14.13 15.35 18.12
N ALA A 89 -13.12 14.62 17.69
CA ALA A 89 -13.10 13.16 17.73
C ALA A 89 -13.08 12.64 19.19
N SER A 90 -12.31 13.28 20.08
CA SER A 90 -12.30 12.94 21.51
C SER A 90 -13.66 13.20 22.16
N SER A 91 -14.32 14.30 21.82
CA SER A 91 -15.64 14.61 22.32
C SER A 91 -16.70 13.62 21.81
N SER A 92 -16.61 13.23 20.53
CA SER A 92 -17.46 12.18 19.95
C SER A 92 -17.25 10.83 20.60
N ALA A 93 -15.99 10.44 20.83
CA ALA A 93 -15.64 9.21 21.54
C ALA A 93 -16.22 9.19 22.95
N MET A 94 -16.05 10.28 23.68
CA MET A 94 -16.60 10.40 25.03
C MET A 94 -18.14 10.35 25.05
N ALA A 95 -18.81 11.00 24.08
CA ALA A 95 -20.27 10.94 23.97
C ALA A 95 -20.76 9.50 23.72
N ILE A 96 -20.07 8.73 22.87
CA ILE A 96 -20.38 7.31 22.63
C ILE A 96 -20.12 6.47 23.89
N ILE A 97 -19.02 6.71 24.60
CA ILE A 97 -18.69 6.01 25.86
C ILE A 97 -19.79 6.33 26.90
N PHE A 98 -20.23 7.57 27.03
CA PHE A 98 -21.32 7.92 27.91
C PHE A 98 -22.63 7.22 27.52
N ALA A 99 -22.94 7.12 26.24
CA ALA A 99 -24.13 6.41 25.79
C ALA A 99 -24.06 4.92 26.16
N ILE A 100 -22.91 4.26 25.88
CA ILE A 100 -22.70 2.85 26.22
C ILE A 100 -22.83 2.63 27.74
N THR A 101 -22.19 3.46 28.56
CA THR A 101 -22.22 3.34 30.00
C THR A 101 -23.62 3.61 30.60
N PHE A 102 -24.36 4.53 29.99
CA PHE A 102 -25.74 4.82 30.40
C PHE A 102 -26.67 3.61 30.19
N PHE A 103 -26.54 2.91 29.06
CA PHE A 103 -27.36 1.74 28.76
C PHE A 103 -26.89 0.47 29.47
N SER A 104 -25.62 0.34 29.79
CA SER A 104 -25.05 -0.91 30.38
C SER A 104 -25.26 -1.05 31.86
N ARG A 105 -25.69 -0.01 32.58
CA ARG A 105 -25.94 0.09 34.05
C ARG A 105 -24.82 -0.40 34.98
N THR A 106 -23.79 -0.99 34.47
CA THR A 106 -22.76 -1.74 35.23
C THR A 106 -21.34 -1.24 35.07
N LEU A 107 -21.06 -0.32 34.13
CA LEU A 107 -19.67 -0.08 33.70
C LEU A 107 -18.97 1.13 34.37
N PHE A 108 -19.67 2.12 34.90
CA PHE A 108 -18.97 3.27 35.48
C PHE A 108 -19.79 4.04 36.55
N GLU A 109 -19.32 4.02 37.77
CA GLU A 109 -19.97 4.77 38.88
C GLU A 109 -19.45 6.20 39.03
N SER A 110 -18.29 6.54 38.40
CA SER A 110 -17.66 7.85 38.61
C SER A 110 -17.68 8.74 37.39
N ARG A 111 -18.68 9.63 37.30
CA ARG A 111 -18.75 10.69 36.28
C ARG A 111 -17.51 11.59 36.26
N PHE A 112 -16.87 11.78 37.45
CA PHE A 112 -15.65 12.57 37.59
C PHE A 112 -14.51 11.96 36.76
N ILE A 113 -14.27 10.64 36.86
CA ILE A 113 -13.18 9.95 36.12
C ILE A 113 -13.40 10.11 34.62
N ALA A 114 -14.63 9.98 34.16
CA ALA A 114 -14.94 10.10 32.73
C ALA A 114 -14.67 11.52 32.16
N VAL A 115 -15.12 12.57 32.88
CA VAL A 115 -14.89 13.96 32.50
C VAL A 115 -13.41 14.32 32.59
N ALA A 116 -12.72 13.90 33.63
CA ALA A 116 -11.29 14.12 33.80
C ALA A 116 -10.49 13.37 32.72
N ALA A 117 -10.84 12.12 32.42
CA ALA A 117 -10.20 11.36 31.33
C ALA A 117 -10.39 12.02 29.97
N TRP A 118 -11.59 12.56 29.67
CA TRP A 118 -11.84 13.32 28.45
C TRP A 118 -10.97 14.57 28.32
N GLY A 119 -10.93 15.42 29.37
CA GLY A 119 -10.09 16.62 29.35
C GLY A 119 -8.60 16.31 29.23
N LEU A 120 -8.12 15.32 30.02
CA LEU A 120 -6.72 14.88 29.98
C LEU A 120 -6.37 14.22 28.64
N ALA A 121 -7.26 13.43 28.04
CA ALA A 121 -7.05 12.83 26.74
C ALA A 121 -6.85 13.91 25.65
N ILE A 122 -7.70 14.93 25.63
CA ILE A 122 -7.52 16.06 24.69
C ILE A 122 -6.17 16.73 24.94
N ALA A 123 -5.86 17.09 26.18
CA ALA A 123 -4.62 17.79 26.51
C ALA A 123 -3.38 16.96 26.13
N TYR A 124 -3.33 15.70 26.56
CA TYR A 124 -2.18 14.82 26.32
C TYR A 124 -1.98 14.52 24.84
N VAL A 125 -3.06 14.19 24.10
CA VAL A 125 -2.97 13.93 22.66
C VAL A 125 -2.57 15.21 21.91
N CYS A 126 -3.11 16.38 22.25
CA CYS A 126 -2.68 17.63 21.63
C CYS A 126 -1.18 17.91 21.85
N ILE A 127 -0.70 17.74 23.09
CA ILE A 127 0.72 17.90 23.41
C ILE A 127 1.57 16.90 22.61
N THR A 128 1.19 15.64 22.61
CA THR A 128 1.91 14.59 21.87
C THR A 128 1.95 14.89 20.38
N ARG A 129 0.83 15.37 19.77
CA ARG A 129 0.80 15.79 18.37
C ARG A 129 1.77 16.92 18.10
N LEU A 130 1.84 17.92 18.96
CA LEU A 130 2.79 19.03 18.81
C LEU A 130 4.24 18.55 18.90
N VAL A 131 4.54 17.65 19.85
CA VAL A 131 5.89 17.06 19.99
C VAL A 131 6.27 16.24 18.77
N VAL A 132 5.40 15.34 18.29
CA VAL A 132 5.66 14.53 17.10
C VAL A 132 5.84 15.40 15.85
N ARG A 133 5.03 16.46 15.69
CA ARG A 133 5.19 17.42 14.58
C ARG A 133 6.47 18.22 14.67
N GLY A 134 6.87 18.63 15.88
CA GLY A 134 8.16 19.27 16.12
C GLY A 134 9.32 18.37 15.71
N LEU A 135 9.29 17.09 16.16
CA LEU A 135 10.30 16.09 15.81
C LEU A 135 10.35 15.84 14.29
N GLN A 136 9.18 15.67 13.63
CA GLN A 136 9.13 15.53 12.18
C GLN A 136 9.77 16.70 11.45
N ARG A 137 9.47 17.96 11.86
CA ARG A 137 10.08 19.16 11.27
C ARG A 137 11.58 19.19 11.46
N SER A 138 12.04 18.85 12.65
CA SER A 138 13.48 18.77 12.96
C SER A 138 14.17 17.73 12.05
N LEU A 139 13.60 16.54 11.90
CA LEU A 139 14.16 15.50 11.03
C LEU A 139 14.22 15.91 9.56
N LEU A 140 13.22 16.66 9.08
CA LEU A 140 13.23 17.21 7.72
C LEU A 140 14.38 18.22 7.50
N THR A 141 14.72 19.03 8.50
CA THR A 141 15.87 19.95 8.40
C THR A 141 17.20 19.20 8.33
N PHE A 142 17.30 18.01 8.89
CA PHE A 142 18.45 17.11 8.75
C PHE A 142 18.42 16.24 7.49
N GLY A 143 17.48 16.49 6.58
CA GLY A 143 17.37 15.76 5.31
C GLY A 143 16.69 14.39 5.40
N VAL A 144 16.19 13.98 6.57
CA VAL A 144 15.50 12.71 6.75
C VAL A 144 14.04 12.85 6.34
N GLY A 145 13.63 12.09 5.33
CA GLY A 145 12.25 12.11 4.82
C GLY A 145 11.95 13.21 3.80
N VAL A 146 12.96 13.93 3.33
CA VAL A 146 12.82 14.99 2.32
C VAL A 146 12.47 14.41 0.95
N HIS A 147 11.47 14.97 0.25
CA HIS A 147 11.11 14.65 -1.12
C HIS A 147 12.05 15.39 -2.09
N ARG A 148 12.76 14.62 -2.91
CA ARG A 148 13.69 15.13 -3.90
C ARG A 148 12.96 15.38 -5.21
N LEU A 149 12.93 16.65 -5.62
CA LEU A 149 12.11 17.12 -6.73
C LEU A 149 12.97 17.45 -7.96
N VAL A 150 12.43 17.15 -9.13
CA VAL A 150 12.77 17.81 -10.38
C VAL A 150 11.66 18.81 -10.70
N VAL A 151 12.01 20.07 -10.94
CA VAL A 151 11.04 21.13 -11.29
C VAL A 151 11.19 21.44 -12.78
N ILE A 152 10.08 21.53 -13.50
CA ILE A 152 10.03 21.88 -14.91
C ILE A 152 9.15 23.11 -15.09
N GLY A 153 9.67 24.12 -15.80
CA GLY A 153 8.97 25.38 -16.11
C GLY A 153 9.91 26.55 -16.21
N GLU A 154 9.48 27.62 -16.86
CA GLU A 154 10.23 28.86 -17.08
C GLU A 154 9.49 30.10 -16.54
N SER A 155 8.29 29.92 -15.97
CA SER A 155 7.46 31.02 -15.50
C SER A 155 7.98 31.66 -14.20
N THR A 156 7.56 32.88 -13.90
CA THR A 156 7.81 33.55 -12.62
C THR A 156 7.27 32.74 -11.44
N ALA A 157 6.17 32.00 -11.65
CA ALA A 157 5.62 31.07 -10.68
C ALA A 157 6.58 29.91 -10.37
N THR A 158 7.29 29.41 -11.38
CA THR A 158 8.31 28.36 -11.22
C THR A 158 9.45 28.84 -10.32
N GLU A 159 9.97 30.06 -10.57
CA GLU A 159 11.04 30.63 -9.78
C GLU A 159 10.61 30.88 -8.33
N ALA A 160 9.41 31.43 -8.11
CA ALA A 160 8.85 31.64 -6.78
C ALA A 160 8.71 30.31 -6.02
N LEU A 161 8.23 29.25 -6.66
CA LEU A 161 8.09 27.91 -6.08
C LEU A 161 9.46 27.33 -5.67
N ILE A 162 10.47 27.46 -6.53
CA ILE A 162 11.84 26.99 -6.24
C ILE A 162 12.43 27.76 -5.05
N GLN A 163 12.26 29.08 -5.02
CA GLN A 163 12.73 29.91 -3.91
C GLN A 163 12.04 29.55 -2.59
N GLU A 164 10.73 29.29 -2.63
CA GLU A 164 9.98 28.89 -1.45
C GLU A 164 10.47 27.52 -0.91
N PHE A 165 10.72 26.54 -1.77
CA PHE A 165 11.26 25.25 -1.36
C PHE A 165 12.69 25.34 -0.80
N LYS A 166 13.51 26.22 -1.34
CA LYS A 166 14.87 26.48 -0.82
C LYS A 166 14.84 27.20 0.53
N LYS A 167 13.94 28.18 0.71
CA LYS A 167 13.82 28.98 1.93
C LYS A 167 13.22 28.21 3.09
N LYS A 168 12.21 27.36 2.79
CA LYS A 168 11.45 26.60 3.81
C LYS A 168 11.73 25.11 3.74
N THR A 169 12.90 24.68 4.22
CA THR A 169 13.29 23.26 4.29
C THR A 169 12.31 22.42 5.11
N SER A 170 11.59 23.04 6.05
CA SER A 170 10.52 22.39 6.85
C SER A 170 9.32 21.91 6.02
N LEU A 171 9.18 22.36 4.76
CA LEU A 171 8.21 21.80 3.82
C LEU A 171 8.60 20.38 3.39
N GLY A 172 9.84 19.97 3.62
CA GLY A 172 10.34 18.64 3.31
C GLY A 172 10.52 18.39 1.81
N PHE A 173 10.81 19.43 1.03
CA PHE A 173 11.13 19.35 -0.39
C PHE A 173 12.54 19.82 -0.65
N GLN A 174 13.24 19.12 -1.54
CA GLN A 174 14.58 19.48 -2.00
C GLN A 174 14.60 19.45 -3.52
N VAL A 175 14.85 20.59 -4.14
CA VAL A 175 15.00 20.69 -5.59
C VAL A 175 16.38 20.17 -6.00
N ILE A 176 16.41 19.06 -6.73
CA ILE A 176 17.65 18.42 -7.22
C ILE A 176 18.05 18.99 -8.58
N ALA A 177 17.06 19.22 -9.46
CA ALA A 177 17.29 19.80 -10.78
C ALA A 177 16.11 20.69 -11.18
N HIS A 178 16.42 21.69 -12.01
CA HIS A 178 15.44 22.57 -12.64
C HIS A 178 15.67 22.57 -14.15
N PHE A 179 14.61 22.34 -14.91
CA PHE A 179 14.61 22.40 -16.36
C PHE A 179 13.58 23.41 -16.83
N LYS A 180 13.96 24.27 -17.78
CA LYS A 180 13.06 25.29 -18.32
C LYS A 180 11.92 24.70 -19.14
N LYS A 181 12.21 23.68 -19.96
CA LYS A 181 11.26 23.02 -20.85
C LYS A 181 11.44 21.52 -20.80
N PHE A 182 10.38 20.79 -21.11
CA PHE A 182 10.42 19.34 -21.23
C PHE A 182 10.69 18.94 -22.67
N ASP A 183 11.73 18.13 -22.89
CA ASP A 183 12.09 17.52 -24.16
C ASP A 183 12.63 16.09 -23.95
N ALA A 184 13.00 15.41 -25.03
CA ALA A 184 13.53 14.05 -24.96
C ALA A 184 14.84 13.93 -24.16
N ARG A 185 15.67 14.98 -24.12
CA ARG A 185 16.92 15.02 -23.33
C ARG A 185 16.60 15.11 -21.84
N VAL A 186 15.64 15.94 -21.48
CA VAL A 186 15.17 16.09 -20.09
C VAL A 186 14.50 14.79 -19.63
N ALA A 187 13.72 14.14 -20.48
CA ALA A 187 13.14 12.84 -20.18
C ALA A 187 14.23 11.79 -19.85
N GLY A 188 15.26 11.69 -20.69
CA GLY A 188 16.41 10.82 -20.43
C GLY A 188 17.13 11.14 -19.12
N ARG A 189 17.31 12.42 -18.80
CA ARG A 189 17.95 12.86 -17.58
C ARG A 189 17.14 12.55 -16.33
N ILE A 190 15.81 12.67 -16.41
CA ILE A 190 14.89 12.28 -15.32
C ILE A 190 14.99 10.75 -15.08
N ALA A 191 14.96 9.95 -16.12
CA ALA A 191 15.11 8.50 -16.03
C ALA A 191 16.47 8.10 -15.44
N GLU A 192 17.56 8.77 -15.80
CA GLU A 192 18.89 8.56 -15.23
C GLU A 192 18.92 8.89 -13.73
N LEU A 193 18.39 10.05 -13.34
CA LEU A 193 18.29 10.46 -11.94
C LEU A 193 17.45 9.47 -11.12
N ARG A 194 16.39 8.92 -11.72
CA ARG A 194 15.56 7.90 -11.08
C ARG A 194 16.32 6.58 -10.88
N ARG A 195 17.03 6.10 -11.88
CA ARG A 195 17.85 4.89 -11.75
C ARG A 195 18.91 5.00 -10.65
N GLY A 196 19.47 6.20 -10.47
CA GLY A 196 20.37 6.52 -9.36
C GLY A 196 19.69 6.72 -8.01
N ASP A 197 18.37 6.52 -7.91
CA ASP A 197 17.53 6.76 -6.71
C ASP A 197 17.72 8.17 -6.13
N LYS A 198 17.96 9.18 -7.00
CA LYS A 198 18.25 10.58 -6.62
C LYS A 198 17.01 11.47 -6.62
N ILE A 199 15.89 11.03 -7.18
CA ILE A 199 14.65 11.80 -7.26
C ILE A 199 13.44 10.96 -6.87
N ASP A 200 12.43 11.62 -6.33
CA ASP A 200 11.19 11.02 -5.87
C ASP A 200 9.98 11.50 -6.68
N GLU A 201 10.01 12.77 -7.11
CA GLU A 201 8.87 13.43 -7.73
C GLU A 201 9.31 14.43 -8.83
N VAL A 202 8.40 14.64 -9.79
CA VAL A 202 8.54 15.69 -10.81
C VAL A 202 7.41 16.70 -10.62
N VAL A 203 7.76 17.98 -10.63
CA VAL A 203 6.82 19.10 -10.50
C VAL A 203 6.82 19.91 -11.80
N LEU A 204 5.71 19.96 -12.50
CA LEU A 204 5.47 20.85 -13.62
C LEU A 204 4.91 22.15 -13.05
N ALA A 205 5.73 23.19 -12.99
CA ALA A 205 5.40 24.45 -12.34
C ALA A 205 4.92 25.54 -13.30
N ASP A 206 4.85 25.25 -14.58
CA ASP A 206 4.40 26.18 -15.62
C ASP A 206 2.95 25.85 -16.01
N PRO A 207 1.97 26.73 -15.76
CA PRO A 207 0.57 26.50 -16.10
C PRO A 207 0.27 26.59 -17.62
N GLU A 208 1.14 27.21 -18.41
CA GLU A 208 0.93 27.42 -19.86
C GLU A 208 1.48 26.28 -20.73
N VAL A 209 2.01 25.23 -20.13
CA VAL A 209 2.54 24.07 -20.86
C VAL A 209 1.46 23.35 -21.60
N SER A 210 1.76 22.93 -22.86
CA SER A 210 0.81 22.25 -23.71
C SER A 210 0.26 20.98 -23.05
N ARG A 211 -1.02 20.67 -23.33
CA ARG A 211 -1.66 19.42 -22.87
C ARG A 211 -0.86 18.19 -23.28
N LYS A 212 -0.26 18.19 -24.46
CA LYS A 212 0.58 17.08 -24.94
C LYS A 212 1.79 16.88 -24.02
N THR A 213 2.53 17.94 -23.73
CA THR A 213 3.70 17.90 -22.84
C THR A 213 3.34 17.42 -21.44
N THR A 214 2.18 17.82 -20.91
CA THR A 214 1.68 17.36 -19.62
C THR A 214 1.38 15.86 -19.64
N LEU A 215 0.74 15.35 -20.69
CA LEU A 215 0.46 13.93 -20.87
C LEU A 215 1.75 13.11 -21.04
N ASP A 216 2.73 13.61 -21.81
CA ASP A 216 4.03 12.97 -21.98
C ASP A 216 4.79 12.89 -20.63
N LEU A 217 4.72 13.94 -19.80
CA LEU A 217 5.28 13.94 -18.45
C LEU A 217 4.58 12.96 -17.50
N ILE A 218 3.25 12.88 -17.56
CA ILE A 218 2.49 11.90 -16.79
C ILE A 218 2.92 10.48 -17.19
N ALA A 219 2.98 10.20 -18.48
CA ALA A 219 3.41 8.90 -19.01
C ALA A 219 4.83 8.55 -18.56
N LEU A 220 5.78 9.50 -18.62
CA LEU A 220 7.14 9.32 -18.13
C LEU A 220 7.17 9.03 -16.64
N THR A 221 6.47 9.84 -15.82
CA THR A 221 6.46 9.67 -14.37
C THR A 221 5.78 8.38 -13.94
N ASP A 222 4.79 7.90 -14.69
CA ASP A 222 4.17 6.60 -14.48
C ASP A 222 5.12 5.45 -14.84
N ALA A 223 5.81 5.55 -15.97
CA ALA A 223 6.80 4.56 -16.40
C ALA A 223 7.98 4.45 -15.42
N GLU A 224 8.44 5.57 -14.88
CA GLU A 224 9.56 5.63 -13.93
C GLU A 224 9.11 5.52 -12.45
N HIS A 225 7.82 5.34 -12.19
CA HIS A 225 7.25 5.27 -10.83
C HIS A 225 7.61 6.48 -9.95
N LEU A 226 7.60 7.68 -10.54
CA LEU A 226 7.80 8.96 -9.86
C LEU A 226 6.49 9.59 -9.44
N GLY A 227 6.49 10.38 -8.38
CA GLY A 227 5.39 11.29 -8.05
C GLY A 227 5.28 12.36 -9.11
N PHE A 228 4.04 12.75 -9.49
CA PHE A 228 3.81 13.87 -10.39
C PHE A 228 2.94 14.92 -9.74
N ARG A 229 3.35 16.18 -9.84
CA ARG A 229 2.59 17.35 -9.40
C ARG A 229 2.62 18.39 -10.49
N TYR A 230 1.57 19.17 -10.60
CA TYR A 230 1.57 20.29 -11.54
C TYR A 230 0.86 21.51 -10.95
N SER A 231 1.28 22.68 -11.40
CA SER A 231 0.62 23.96 -11.12
C SER A 231 -0.76 23.96 -11.81
N ALA A 232 -1.80 24.21 -11.03
CA ALA A 232 -3.17 24.18 -11.57
C ALA A 232 -3.43 25.36 -12.49
N ASP A 233 -3.79 25.08 -13.73
CA ASP A 233 -4.67 25.91 -14.51
C ASP A 233 -6.12 25.45 -14.30
N LEU A 234 -7.11 26.31 -14.57
CA LEU A 234 -8.54 26.04 -14.38
C LEU A 234 -9.06 24.76 -15.06
N PHE A 235 -8.32 24.21 -16.04
CA PHE A 235 -8.62 22.96 -16.72
C PHE A 235 -8.19 21.68 -15.95
N ALA A 236 -7.38 21.81 -14.92
CA ALA A 236 -6.84 20.69 -14.16
C ALA A 236 -7.87 19.97 -13.26
N ALA A 237 -9.04 20.54 -13.07
CA ALA A 237 -10.15 19.92 -12.32
C ALA A 237 -10.72 18.65 -12.99
N ALA A 238 -10.32 18.35 -14.24
CA ALA A 238 -10.78 17.20 -15.01
C ALA A 238 -9.92 15.94 -14.87
N VAL A 239 -8.75 16.02 -14.22
CA VAL A 239 -7.87 14.86 -14.03
C VAL A 239 -8.22 14.19 -12.70
N GLY A 240 -8.77 13.00 -12.77
CA GLY A 240 -9.07 12.04 -11.70
C GLY A 240 -8.77 12.41 -10.25
N ARG A 241 -8.32 11.48 -9.44
CA ARG A 241 -7.99 11.73 -8.02
C ARG A 241 -6.78 12.65 -7.88
N SER A 242 -7.02 13.90 -7.50
CA SER A 242 -5.99 14.89 -7.28
C SER A 242 -6.12 15.52 -5.89
N ILE A 243 -4.98 15.94 -5.32
CA ILE A 243 -4.93 16.71 -4.09
C ILE A 243 -4.27 18.04 -4.40
N THR A 244 -4.94 19.13 -4.03
CA THR A 244 -4.37 20.47 -4.20
C THR A 244 -3.61 20.88 -2.94
N HIS A 245 -2.36 21.29 -3.13
CA HIS A 245 -1.51 21.92 -2.12
C HIS A 245 -1.25 23.36 -2.53
N THR A 246 -1.15 24.27 -1.58
CA THR A 246 -0.80 25.67 -1.85
C THR A 246 0.57 25.96 -1.28
N TYR A 247 1.51 26.39 -2.13
CA TYR A 247 2.86 26.81 -1.78
C TYR A 247 3.08 28.24 -2.27
N ALA A 248 3.40 29.17 -1.36
CA ALA A 248 3.55 30.59 -1.69
C ALA A 248 2.36 31.21 -2.46
N GLY A 249 1.12 30.79 -2.14
CA GLY A 249 -0.08 31.23 -2.85
C GLY A 249 -0.33 30.56 -4.21
N ILE A 250 0.56 29.65 -4.65
CA ILE A 250 0.45 28.93 -5.90
C ILE A 250 -0.21 27.56 -5.65
N PRO A 251 -1.37 27.24 -6.29
CA PRO A 251 -1.97 25.93 -6.17
C PRO A 251 -1.14 24.91 -6.96
N VAL A 252 -0.74 23.83 -6.30
CA VAL A 252 -0.02 22.70 -6.89
C VAL A 252 -0.86 21.43 -6.71
N ILE A 253 -1.15 20.77 -7.80
CA ILE A 253 -1.98 19.55 -7.81
C ILE A 253 -1.07 18.32 -7.82
N GLU A 254 -1.26 17.46 -6.83
CA GLU A 254 -0.67 16.14 -6.76
C GLU A 254 -1.63 15.11 -7.37
N VAL A 255 -1.20 14.41 -8.40
CA VAL A 255 -1.98 13.32 -9.02
C VAL A 255 -1.71 12.04 -8.24
N GLN A 256 -2.76 11.46 -7.65
CA GLN A 256 -2.65 10.18 -6.93
C GLN A 256 -2.76 9.00 -7.90
N LYS A 257 -1.79 8.09 -7.85
CA LYS A 257 -1.72 6.93 -8.75
C LYS A 257 -2.67 5.81 -8.33
N THR A 258 -2.88 5.60 -7.03
CA THR A 258 -3.66 4.48 -6.50
C THR A 258 -4.14 4.75 -5.06
N PRO A 259 -5.32 4.23 -4.65
CA PRO A 259 -5.73 4.21 -3.25
C PRO A 259 -4.84 3.34 -2.35
N LEU A 260 -3.98 2.50 -2.96
CA LEU A 260 -3.01 1.65 -2.25
C LEU A 260 -1.81 2.43 -1.71
N ASP A 261 -1.80 3.75 -1.85
CA ASP A 261 -0.86 4.62 -1.17
C ASP A 261 -1.38 5.01 0.22
N GLY A 262 -0.49 5.09 1.20
CA GLY A 262 -0.84 5.45 2.57
C GLY A 262 -1.52 4.33 3.35
N TRP A 263 -2.67 4.61 3.95
CA TRP A 263 -3.43 3.66 4.77
C TRP A 263 -3.91 2.44 3.99
N GLY A 264 -4.18 2.61 2.70
CA GLY A 264 -4.51 1.48 1.83
C GLY A 264 -3.39 0.45 1.80
N ALA A 265 -2.13 0.89 1.69
CA ALA A 265 -0.97 -0.01 1.72
C ALA A 265 -0.80 -0.73 3.07
N ILE A 266 -1.05 -0.01 4.19
CA ILE A 266 -0.98 -0.58 5.55
C ILE A 266 -2.05 -1.64 5.74
N TYR A 267 -3.30 -1.29 5.46
CA TYR A 267 -4.44 -2.22 5.55
C TYR A 267 -4.19 -3.47 4.69
N LYS A 268 -3.83 -3.25 3.43
CA LYS A 268 -3.52 -4.32 2.49
C LYS A 268 -2.42 -5.24 3.01
N ARG A 269 -1.36 -4.67 3.56
CA ARG A 269 -0.24 -5.45 4.11
C ARG A 269 -0.62 -6.25 5.34
N LEU A 270 -1.38 -5.67 6.27
CA LEU A 270 -1.88 -6.37 7.45
C LEU A 270 -2.81 -7.53 7.04
N PHE A 271 -3.74 -7.25 6.13
CA PHE A 271 -4.63 -8.27 5.58
C PHE A 271 -3.85 -9.40 4.91
N ASP A 272 -2.86 -9.07 4.06
CA ASP A 272 -2.00 -10.05 3.38
C ASP A 272 -1.24 -10.94 4.39
N ILE A 273 -0.70 -10.38 5.47
CA ILE A 273 0.02 -11.15 6.50
C ILE A 273 -0.93 -12.12 7.21
N VAL A 274 -2.04 -11.62 7.72
CA VAL A 274 -2.99 -12.41 8.51
C VAL A 274 -3.62 -13.52 7.64
N ALA A 275 -4.13 -13.15 6.48
CA ALA A 275 -4.80 -14.11 5.61
C ALA A 275 -3.81 -15.12 5.00
N SER A 276 -2.60 -14.72 4.61
CA SER A 276 -1.60 -15.68 4.12
C SER A 276 -1.14 -16.65 5.21
N ALA A 277 -0.99 -16.20 6.46
CA ALA A 277 -0.67 -17.09 7.58
C ALA A 277 -1.77 -18.15 7.78
N ILE A 278 -3.04 -17.73 7.75
CA ILE A 278 -4.19 -18.66 7.84
C ILE A 278 -4.17 -19.63 6.66
N PHE A 279 -3.98 -19.15 5.42
CA PHE A 279 -3.95 -20.01 4.25
C PHE A 279 -2.77 -20.99 4.28
N ILE A 280 -1.59 -20.61 4.74
CA ILE A 280 -0.45 -21.52 4.91
C ILE A 280 -0.82 -22.66 5.85
N VAL A 281 -1.42 -22.38 7.01
CA VAL A 281 -1.84 -23.40 7.98
C VAL A 281 -2.92 -24.32 7.39
N VAL A 282 -3.97 -23.73 6.83
CA VAL A 282 -5.12 -24.50 6.27
C VAL A 282 -4.72 -25.37 5.08
N THR A 283 -3.84 -24.86 4.21
CA THR A 283 -3.41 -25.60 3.00
C THR A 283 -2.18 -26.48 3.23
N SER A 284 -1.54 -26.44 4.41
CA SER A 284 -0.34 -27.23 4.70
C SER A 284 -0.51 -28.75 4.49
N PRO A 285 -1.64 -29.41 4.83
CA PRO A 285 -1.81 -30.82 4.52
C PRO A 285 -1.81 -31.09 3.00
N ILE A 286 -2.49 -30.23 2.23
CA ILE A 286 -2.52 -30.34 0.76
C ILE A 286 -1.12 -30.13 0.19
N MET A 287 -0.38 -29.14 0.73
CA MET A 287 0.99 -28.90 0.30
C MET A 287 1.92 -30.09 0.57
N LEU A 288 1.76 -30.73 1.73
CA LEU A 288 2.56 -31.91 2.09
C LEU A 288 2.26 -33.09 1.14
N VAL A 289 1.00 -33.40 0.92
CA VAL A 289 0.58 -34.45 -0.02
C VAL A 289 1.10 -34.17 -1.44
N THR A 290 0.97 -32.93 -1.88
CA THR A 290 1.46 -32.50 -3.19
C THR A 290 2.99 -32.64 -3.30
N ALA A 291 3.74 -32.29 -2.26
CA ALA A 291 5.18 -32.46 -2.23
C ALA A 291 5.61 -33.94 -2.39
N ILE A 292 4.92 -34.84 -1.69
CA ILE A 292 5.14 -36.28 -1.81
C ILE A 292 4.80 -36.77 -3.22
N ALA A 293 3.64 -36.38 -3.76
CA ALA A 293 3.21 -36.78 -5.10
C ALA A 293 4.21 -36.33 -6.19
N ILE A 294 4.73 -35.10 -6.11
CA ILE A 294 5.75 -34.59 -7.04
C ILE A 294 7.04 -35.43 -6.97
N LYS A 295 7.46 -35.84 -5.77
CA LYS A 295 8.65 -36.68 -5.59
C LYS A 295 8.50 -38.09 -6.16
N LEU A 296 7.30 -38.64 -6.08
CA LEU A 296 6.98 -39.96 -6.63
C LEU A 296 6.82 -39.93 -8.15
N ASP A 297 6.30 -38.83 -8.71
CA ASP A 297 6.04 -38.68 -10.16
C ASP A 297 7.32 -38.47 -10.98
N SER A 298 8.28 -37.71 -10.44
CA SER A 298 9.50 -37.39 -11.18
C SER A 298 10.70 -37.02 -10.29
N ARG A 299 11.93 -37.37 -10.74
CA ARG A 299 13.17 -37.02 -10.03
C ARG A 299 13.43 -35.52 -10.05
N GLY A 300 13.89 -34.96 -8.92
CA GLY A 300 14.27 -33.57 -8.80
C GLY A 300 13.68 -32.85 -7.57
N PRO A 301 13.80 -31.51 -7.46
CA PRO A 301 13.30 -30.72 -6.33
C PRO A 301 11.77 -30.66 -6.36
N VAL A 302 11.14 -30.52 -5.18
CA VAL A 302 9.69 -30.36 -5.04
C VAL A 302 9.24 -28.98 -5.55
N LEU A 303 10.04 -27.97 -5.27
CA LEU A 303 9.75 -26.59 -5.68
C LEU A 303 10.48 -26.23 -6.99
N PHE A 304 9.81 -25.51 -7.84
CA PHE A 304 10.40 -24.78 -8.94
C PHE A 304 10.85 -23.44 -8.42
N ALA A 305 12.12 -23.32 -8.07
CA ALA A 305 12.76 -22.10 -7.58
C ALA A 305 13.97 -21.69 -8.43
N ARG A 306 14.35 -22.55 -9.38
CA ARG A 306 15.51 -22.35 -10.26
C ARG A 306 15.15 -22.74 -11.68
N VAL A 307 15.69 -21.99 -12.63
CA VAL A 307 15.58 -22.26 -14.08
C VAL A 307 16.83 -23.01 -14.57
N ASP A 308 16.95 -23.17 -15.88
CA ASP A 308 18.09 -23.86 -16.51
C ASP A 308 19.43 -23.28 -16.02
N LYS A 309 20.47 -24.12 -16.02
CA LYS A 309 21.82 -23.78 -15.49
C LYS A 309 21.82 -23.36 -14.02
N ASN A 310 20.82 -23.81 -13.25
CA ASN A 310 20.70 -23.55 -11.80
C ASN A 310 20.54 -22.07 -11.41
N MET A 311 20.14 -21.21 -12.34
CA MET A 311 19.85 -19.81 -12.06
C MET A 311 18.57 -19.66 -11.23
N PRO A 312 18.48 -18.70 -10.30
CA PRO A 312 17.27 -18.47 -9.53
C PRO A 312 16.10 -18.04 -10.45
N SER A 313 14.92 -18.59 -10.20
CA SER A 313 13.71 -18.14 -10.88
C SER A 313 13.34 -16.76 -10.39
N MET A 314 13.31 -15.77 -11.29
CA MET A 314 12.99 -14.38 -10.97
C MET A 314 11.64 -13.99 -11.54
N ARG A 315 10.96 -13.10 -10.82
CA ARG A 315 9.75 -12.38 -11.28
C ARG A 315 9.91 -10.90 -11.00
N ILE A 316 9.20 -10.08 -11.75
CA ILE A 316 9.18 -8.64 -11.51
C ILE A 316 8.06 -8.33 -10.52
N GLY A 317 8.42 -7.60 -9.49
CA GLY A 317 7.55 -7.14 -8.42
C GLY A 317 7.26 -5.66 -8.49
N GLN A 318 6.87 -5.10 -7.35
CA GLN A 318 6.52 -3.68 -7.21
C GLN A 318 7.67 -2.76 -7.66
N SER A 319 7.32 -1.73 -8.41
CA SER A 319 8.24 -0.74 -8.99
C SER A 319 9.31 -1.34 -9.90
N GLY A 320 8.98 -2.45 -10.58
CA GLY A 320 9.90 -3.10 -11.51
C GLY A 320 11.05 -3.87 -10.84
N LYS A 321 11.05 -4.04 -9.51
CA LYS A 321 12.14 -4.71 -8.78
C LYS A 321 12.00 -6.22 -8.88
N PRO A 322 13.04 -6.95 -9.33
CA PRO A 322 13.00 -8.40 -9.39
C PRO A 322 13.01 -9.03 -7.99
N PHE A 323 12.36 -10.18 -7.85
CA PHE A 323 12.37 -10.97 -6.63
C PHE A 323 12.46 -12.46 -6.93
N HIS A 324 12.99 -13.25 -5.98
CA HIS A 324 13.03 -14.70 -6.07
C HIS A 324 11.64 -15.28 -5.98
N TYR A 325 11.26 -16.06 -6.99
CA TYR A 325 9.95 -16.68 -7.12
C TYR A 325 10.05 -18.19 -7.03
N PHE A 326 9.12 -18.81 -6.33
CA PHE A 326 9.00 -20.24 -6.26
C PHE A 326 7.55 -20.70 -6.21
N LYS A 327 7.31 -21.91 -6.73
CA LYS A 327 6.05 -22.62 -6.68
C LYS A 327 6.28 -24.12 -6.72
N PHE A 328 5.26 -24.95 -6.61
CA PHE A 328 5.44 -26.37 -6.84
C PHE A 328 5.85 -26.66 -8.27
N ARG A 329 6.75 -27.64 -8.41
CA ARG A 329 7.21 -28.09 -9.72
C ARG A 329 6.08 -28.87 -10.42
N SER A 330 5.69 -28.40 -11.59
CA SER A 330 4.68 -29.01 -12.46
C SER A 330 5.22 -29.48 -13.80
N MET A 331 6.51 -29.24 -14.06
CA MET A 331 7.21 -29.57 -15.31
C MET A 331 8.50 -30.33 -15.04
N VAL A 332 9.00 -31.02 -16.05
CA VAL A 332 10.30 -31.71 -16.02
C VAL A 332 11.42 -30.68 -15.78
N PRO A 333 12.36 -30.94 -14.86
CA PRO A 333 13.48 -30.03 -14.61
C PRO A 333 14.36 -29.82 -15.84
N GLY A 334 14.95 -28.62 -15.99
CA GLY A 334 15.89 -28.31 -17.07
C GLY A 334 15.23 -28.07 -18.44
N THR A 335 13.92 -27.86 -18.49
CA THR A 335 13.18 -27.68 -19.76
C THR A 335 12.63 -26.25 -19.92
N HIS A 336 13.11 -25.29 -19.12
CA HIS A 336 12.57 -23.92 -19.15
C HIS A 336 12.83 -23.23 -20.48
N SER A 337 14.05 -23.35 -21.01
CA SER A 337 14.48 -22.73 -22.27
C SER A 337 13.74 -23.28 -23.51
N MET A 338 13.24 -24.51 -23.46
CA MET A 338 12.51 -25.12 -24.59
C MET A 338 11.33 -24.26 -25.07
N ARG A 339 10.72 -23.46 -24.18
CA ARG A 339 9.59 -22.59 -24.54
C ARG A 339 9.97 -21.48 -25.55
N TYR A 340 11.24 -21.10 -25.59
CA TYR A 340 11.74 -20.07 -26.51
C TYR A 340 12.46 -20.64 -27.73
N ASN A 341 12.81 -21.92 -27.71
CA ASN A 341 13.52 -22.61 -28.75
C ASN A 341 12.61 -23.63 -29.46
N GLU A 342 12.59 -24.85 -28.97
CA GLU A 342 11.94 -26.01 -29.61
C GLU A 342 10.41 -25.90 -29.69
N LEU A 343 9.79 -25.18 -28.75
CA LEU A 343 8.34 -25.02 -28.65
C LEU A 343 7.85 -23.62 -29.04
N ALA A 344 8.73 -22.74 -29.55
CA ALA A 344 8.39 -21.37 -29.88
C ALA A 344 7.27 -21.25 -30.94
N ASP A 345 7.23 -22.16 -31.91
CA ASP A 345 6.23 -22.19 -32.96
C ASP A 345 4.83 -22.59 -32.46
N GLN A 346 4.74 -23.27 -31.30
CA GLN A 346 3.50 -23.69 -30.67
C GLN A 346 2.90 -22.62 -29.74
N ASP A 347 3.49 -21.43 -29.71
CA ASP A 347 2.98 -20.32 -28.92
C ASP A 347 1.63 -19.83 -29.52
N ILE A 348 0.57 -19.98 -28.71
CA ILE A 348 -0.78 -19.53 -29.08
C ILE A 348 -1.02 -18.03 -28.82
N ARG A 349 -0.06 -17.33 -28.23
CA ARG A 349 -0.11 -15.89 -27.96
C ARG A 349 0.92 -15.09 -28.78
N LYS A 350 1.16 -15.50 -30.03
CA LYS A 350 2.11 -14.80 -30.92
C LYS A 350 1.83 -13.30 -30.93
N GLY A 351 2.89 -12.50 -30.72
CA GLY A 351 2.80 -11.04 -30.62
C GLY A 351 2.49 -10.48 -29.22
N SER A 352 2.19 -11.33 -28.22
CA SER A 352 2.06 -10.94 -26.81
C SER A 352 3.43 -11.01 -26.11
N PRO A 353 3.67 -10.20 -25.08
CA PRO A 353 4.85 -10.38 -24.19
C PRO A 353 4.93 -11.77 -23.57
N MET A 354 3.80 -12.42 -23.30
CA MET A 354 3.71 -13.72 -22.65
C MET A 354 3.66 -14.86 -23.66
N VAL A 355 4.41 -15.94 -23.38
CA VAL A 355 4.45 -17.18 -24.18
C VAL A 355 3.52 -18.23 -23.55
N LYS A 356 2.62 -18.80 -24.33
CA LYS A 356 1.72 -19.89 -23.91
C LYS A 356 1.72 -21.03 -24.94
N ILE A 357 2.07 -22.24 -24.48
CA ILE A 357 2.14 -23.44 -25.30
C ILE A 357 0.93 -24.32 -24.99
N LYS A 358 0.20 -24.71 -26.04
CA LYS A 358 -0.94 -25.62 -25.93
C LYS A 358 -0.42 -27.06 -25.80
N ASN A 359 -0.98 -27.85 -24.85
CA ASN A 359 -0.57 -29.24 -24.59
C ASN A 359 0.95 -29.36 -24.35
N ASP A 360 1.49 -28.54 -23.50
CA ASP A 360 2.92 -28.42 -23.20
C ASP A 360 3.52 -29.78 -22.79
N PRO A 361 4.43 -30.40 -23.59
CA PRO A 361 4.99 -31.73 -23.31
C PRO A 361 5.87 -31.79 -22.08
N ARG A 362 6.29 -30.65 -21.55
CA ARG A 362 7.12 -30.56 -20.32
C ARG A 362 6.33 -30.83 -19.04
N VAL A 363 5.00 -30.80 -19.10
CA VAL A 363 4.12 -30.95 -17.93
C VAL A 363 4.06 -32.41 -17.52
N THR A 364 4.40 -32.71 -16.24
CA THR A 364 4.32 -34.05 -15.68
C THR A 364 2.88 -34.49 -15.40
N ARG A 365 2.64 -35.77 -15.08
CA ARG A 365 1.28 -36.27 -14.78
C ARG A 365 0.67 -35.61 -13.56
N VAL A 366 1.42 -35.56 -12.45
CA VAL A 366 1.05 -34.81 -11.25
C VAL A 366 0.96 -33.31 -11.57
N GLY A 367 1.90 -32.79 -12.37
CA GLY A 367 1.92 -31.42 -12.85
C GLY A 367 0.63 -30.99 -13.52
N LYS A 368 0.05 -31.85 -14.36
CA LYS A 368 -1.24 -31.60 -15.02
C LYS A 368 -2.38 -31.43 -14.01
N PHE A 369 -2.42 -32.28 -12.98
CA PHE A 369 -3.43 -32.21 -11.93
C PHE A 369 -3.27 -30.93 -11.08
N ILE A 370 -2.07 -30.65 -10.57
CA ILE A 370 -1.86 -29.50 -9.68
C ILE A 370 -2.06 -28.16 -10.41
N ARG A 371 -1.72 -28.07 -11.70
CA ARG A 371 -2.02 -26.89 -12.53
C ARG A 371 -3.50 -26.68 -12.78
N LYS A 372 -4.26 -27.78 -12.97
CA LYS A 372 -5.72 -27.72 -13.17
C LYS A 372 -6.41 -27.03 -11.99
N PHE A 373 -5.99 -27.31 -10.78
CA PHE A 373 -6.58 -26.77 -9.55
C PHE A 373 -5.76 -25.63 -8.94
N SER A 374 -4.76 -25.09 -9.66
CA SER A 374 -3.83 -24.05 -9.17
C SER A 374 -3.15 -24.41 -7.83
N ILE A 375 -3.04 -25.69 -7.50
CA ILE A 375 -2.33 -26.18 -6.31
C ILE A 375 -0.83 -25.88 -6.42
N ASP A 376 -0.30 -25.79 -7.63
CA ASP A 376 1.11 -25.45 -7.87
C ASP A 376 1.46 -24.03 -7.37
N GLU A 377 0.49 -23.14 -7.20
CA GLU A 377 0.68 -21.78 -6.72
C GLU A 377 0.56 -21.64 -5.18
N LEU A 378 0.14 -22.70 -4.44
CA LEU A 378 0.00 -22.63 -2.97
C LEU A 378 1.28 -22.18 -2.22
N PRO A 379 2.51 -22.57 -2.61
CA PRO A 379 3.72 -22.06 -1.96
C PRO A 379 3.91 -20.54 -2.06
N GLU A 380 3.22 -19.86 -2.98
CA GLU A 380 3.28 -18.42 -3.12
C GLU A 380 2.71 -17.68 -1.89
N PHE A 381 1.88 -18.34 -1.06
CA PHE A 381 1.45 -17.78 0.22
C PHE A 381 2.62 -17.40 1.13
N PHE A 382 3.75 -18.12 1.06
CA PHE A 382 4.96 -17.72 1.76
C PHE A 382 5.57 -16.43 1.19
N LEU A 383 5.50 -16.22 -0.14
CA LEU A 383 5.94 -14.97 -0.78
C LEU A 383 5.07 -13.79 -0.37
N VAL A 384 3.76 -14.01 -0.18
CA VAL A 384 2.85 -13.00 0.37
C VAL A 384 3.21 -12.70 1.82
N PHE A 385 3.38 -13.74 2.65
CA PHE A 385 3.71 -13.58 4.07
C PHE A 385 4.98 -12.77 4.29
N ILE A 386 6.05 -13.04 3.52
CA ILE A 386 7.31 -12.26 3.59
C ILE A 386 7.25 -10.92 2.84
N GLY A 387 6.15 -10.62 2.16
CA GLY A 387 5.88 -9.31 1.53
C GLY A 387 6.48 -9.08 0.14
N LYS A 388 6.87 -10.13 -0.55
CA LYS A 388 7.30 -10.07 -1.96
C LYS A 388 6.11 -10.02 -2.92
N MET A 389 5.00 -10.64 -2.53
CA MET A 389 3.73 -10.65 -3.23
C MET A 389 2.60 -10.16 -2.32
N SER A 390 1.40 -10.08 -2.88
CA SER A 390 0.12 -9.83 -2.22
C SER A 390 -0.83 -10.99 -2.53
N LEU A 391 -1.89 -11.17 -1.74
CA LEU A 391 -2.95 -12.12 -2.09
C LEU A 391 -3.63 -11.72 -3.40
N VAL A 392 -3.97 -10.44 -3.53
CA VAL A 392 -4.65 -9.88 -4.71
C VAL A 392 -3.79 -8.80 -5.33
N GLY A 393 -3.56 -8.91 -6.63
CA GLY A 393 -2.77 -7.96 -7.43
C GLY A 393 -2.55 -8.46 -8.86
N PRO A 394 -1.88 -7.70 -9.71
CA PRO A 394 -1.46 -8.14 -11.04
C PRO A 394 -0.60 -9.41 -10.98
N ARG A 395 -0.70 -10.26 -12.00
CA ARG A 395 0.12 -11.47 -12.07
C ARG A 395 1.62 -11.11 -12.13
N PRO A 396 2.50 -11.86 -11.42
CA PRO A 396 3.94 -11.64 -11.51
C PRO A 396 4.51 -12.14 -12.86
N HIS A 397 5.07 -11.23 -13.65
CA HIS A 397 5.64 -11.53 -14.97
C HIS A 397 7.15 -11.79 -14.90
N LEU A 398 7.66 -12.49 -15.93
CA LEU A 398 9.10 -12.73 -16.09
C LEU A 398 9.83 -11.44 -16.49
N PRO A 399 11.13 -11.29 -16.16
CA PRO A 399 11.92 -10.15 -16.61
C PRO A 399 11.84 -9.93 -18.13
N GLU A 400 12.01 -10.98 -18.91
CA GLU A 400 11.97 -10.96 -20.38
C GLU A 400 10.57 -10.66 -20.98
N GLU A 401 9.51 -10.86 -20.19
CA GLU A 401 8.15 -10.46 -20.55
C GLU A 401 7.95 -8.95 -20.31
N VAL A 402 8.46 -8.45 -19.16
CA VAL A 402 8.37 -7.03 -18.80
C VAL A 402 9.24 -6.15 -19.68
N ASP A 403 10.36 -6.65 -20.18
CA ASP A 403 11.22 -5.93 -21.14
C ASP A 403 10.48 -5.57 -22.44
N LYS A 404 9.45 -6.34 -22.79
CA LYS A 404 8.60 -6.10 -23.97
C LYS A 404 7.41 -5.16 -23.69
N TYR A 405 7.29 -4.63 -22.45
CA TYR A 405 6.18 -3.78 -22.07
C TYR A 405 6.25 -2.42 -22.76
N LYS A 406 5.12 -1.98 -23.28
CA LYS A 406 4.93 -0.59 -23.66
C LYS A 406 4.83 0.29 -22.42
N PRO A 407 5.04 1.62 -22.53
CA PRO A 407 4.94 2.54 -21.40
C PRO A 407 3.62 2.41 -20.61
N GLU A 408 2.50 2.29 -21.30
CA GLU A 408 1.16 2.13 -20.70
C GLU A 408 1.01 0.83 -19.91
N HIS A 409 1.74 -0.24 -20.25
CA HIS A 409 1.70 -1.51 -19.54
C HIS A 409 2.41 -1.47 -18.19
N ARG A 410 3.36 -0.54 -18.01
CA ARG A 410 4.18 -0.47 -16.79
C ARG A 410 3.40 -0.08 -15.54
N LYS A 411 2.18 0.43 -15.70
CA LYS A 411 1.32 0.81 -14.58
C LYS A 411 0.99 -0.38 -13.66
N VAL A 412 0.87 -1.59 -14.19
CA VAL A 412 0.63 -2.79 -13.39
C VAL A 412 1.77 -3.12 -12.41
N LEU A 413 2.97 -2.58 -12.64
CA LEU A 413 4.12 -2.74 -11.77
C LEU A 413 4.14 -1.75 -10.58
N THR A 414 3.16 -0.85 -10.48
CA THR A 414 3.08 0.15 -9.39
C THR A 414 2.87 -0.50 -8.04
N ILE A 415 2.15 -1.63 -7.99
CA ILE A 415 1.83 -2.36 -6.78
C ILE A 415 2.51 -3.73 -6.75
N LYS A 416 2.37 -4.44 -5.61
CA LYS A 416 2.88 -5.82 -5.51
C LYS A 416 2.06 -6.75 -6.40
N PRO A 417 2.73 -7.72 -7.06
CA PRO A 417 2.02 -8.76 -7.80
C PRO A 417 1.21 -9.65 -6.85
N GLY A 418 0.09 -10.20 -7.35
CA GLY A 418 -0.83 -11.04 -6.60
C GLY A 418 -0.78 -12.51 -6.98
N ILE A 419 -1.20 -13.39 -6.06
CA ILE A 419 -1.51 -14.80 -6.36
C ILE A 419 -2.76 -14.85 -7.25
N THR A 420 -3.75 -14.01 -6.94
CA THR A 420 -4.94 -13.80 -7.77
C THR A 420 -5.11 -12.31 -8.08
N GLY A 421 -5.97 -11.96 -9.04
CA GLY A 421 -6.20 -10.58 -9.46
C GLY A 421 -7.43 -10.40 -10.30
N MET A 422 -7.74 -9.16 -10.66
CA MET A 422 -8.93 -8.83 -11.43
C MET A 422 -8.92 -9.51 -12.81
N ALA A 423 -7.82 -9.46 -13.53
CA ALA A 423 -7.67 -10.16 -14.80
C ALA A 423 -7.80 -11.67 -14.66
N GLN A 424 -7.23 -12.24 -13.58
CA GLN A 424 -7.27 -13.69 -13.33
C GLN A 424 -8.68 -14.21 -13.07
N ILE A 425 -9.59 -13.45 -12.43
CA ILE A 425 -10.97 -13.84 -12.19
C ILE A 425 -11.93 -13.51 -13.35
N SER A 426 -11.47 -12.69 -14.33
CA SER A 426 -12.32 -12.17 -15.41
C SER A 426 -12.15 -12.90 -16.75
N GLY A 427 -11.13 -13.74 -16.90
CA GLY A 427 -10.92 -14.51 -18.14
C GLY A 427 -9.59 -15.21 -18.23
N ARG A 428 -8.62 -14.88 -17.33
CA ARG A 428 -7.28 -15.51 -17.29
C ARG A 428 -6.60 -15.64 -18.66
N ALA A 429 -6.41 -16.89 -19.07
CA ALA A 429 -5.69 -17.29 -20.26
C ALA A 429 -6.41 -16.97 -21.59
N ASP A 430 -7.70 -16.66 -21.53
CA ASP A 430 -8.51 -16.31 -22.71
C ASP A 430 -8.47 -14.79 -23.02
N LEU A 431 -7.96 -13.99 -22.10
CA LEU A 431 -7.76 -12.56 -22.29
C LEU A 431 -6.51 -12.30 -23.13
N ASN A 432 -6.57 -11.30 -24.02
CA ASN A 432 -5.36 -10.75 -24.60
C ASN A 432 -4.59 -9.94 -23.56
N PHE A 433 -3.32 -9.62 -23.83
CA PHE A 433 -2.47 -8.95 -22.85
C PHE A 433 -2.92 -7.52 -22.53
N ASP A 434 -3.42 -6.78 -23.51
CA ASP A 434 -3.90 -5.40 -23.31
C ASP A 434 -5.16 -5.38 -22.42
N ASP A 435 -6.05 -6.37 -22.54
CA ASP A 435 -7.21 -6.50 -21.65
C ASP A 435 -6.81 -6.94 -20.23
N GLU A 436 -5.79 -7.81 -20.07
CA GLU A 436 -5.23 -8.13 -18.76
C GLU A 436 -4.72 -6.85 -18.07
N VAL A 437 -3.89 -6.06 -18.77
CA VAL A 437 -3.36 -4.79 -18.26
C VAL A 437 -4.48 -3.81 -17.92
N ARG A 438 -5.52 -3.72 -18.76
CA ARG A 438 -6.67 -2.83 -18.52
C ARG A 438 -7.43 -3.18 -17.25
N LEU A 439 -7.69 -4.47 -17.01
CA LEU A 439 -8.38 -4.96 -15.81
C LEU A 439 -7.54 -4.77 -14.55
N ASP A 440 -6.24 -5.04 -14.63
CA ASP A 440 -5.33 -4.85 -13.50
C ASP A 440 -5.10 -3.36 -13.22
N THR A 441 -5.09 -2.50 -14.26
CA THR A 441 -5.06 -1.04 -14.09
C THR A 441 -6.34 -0.55 -13.41
N TYR A 442 -7.51 -1.05 -13.81
CA TYR A 442 -8.77 -0.74 -13.15
C TYR A 442 -8.72 -1.09 -11.65
N TYR A 443 -8.21 -2.27 -11.32
CA TYR A 443 -8.02 -2.68 -9.92
C TYR A 443 -7.10 -1.71 -9.16
N ILE A 444 -5.98 -1.30 -9.74
CA ILE A 444 -5.01 -0.37 -9.13
C ILE A 444 -5.65 1.00 -8.84
N GLU A 445 -6.46 1.49 -9.76
CA GLU A 445 -7.08 2.82 -9.66
C GLU A 445 -8.29 2.86 -8.72
N HIS A 446 -9.05 1.77 -8.64
CA HIS A 446 -10.32 1.71 -7.90
C HIS A 446 -10.24 0.82 -6.66
N TRP A 447 -9.04 0.42 -6.26
CA TRP A 447 -8.86 -0.47 -5.13
C TRP A 447 -9.62 -0.01 -3.89
N ASN A 448 -10.27 -0.95 -3.25
CA ASN A 448 -10.83 -0.87 -1.91
C ASN A 448 -10.88 -2.28 -1.30
N PRO A 449 -11.04 -2.43 0.04
CA PRO A 449 -11.06 -3.75 0.69
C PRO A 449 -12.12 -4.72 0.16
N TRP A 450 -13.25 -4.20 -0.31
CA TRP A 450 -14.34 -5.03 -0.85
C TRP A 450 -14.00 -5.66 -2.19
N ILE A 451 -13.21 -4.98 -3.02
CA ILE A 451 -12.71 -5.55 -4.29
C ILE A 451 -11.76 -6.71 -4.00
N ASP A 452 -10.89 -6.61 -2.99
CA ASP A 452 -10.03 -7.72 -2.57
C ASP A 452 -10.86 -8.92 -2.11
N LEU A 453 -11.83 -8.69 -1.25
CA LEU A 453 -12.70 -9.74 -0.75
C LEU A 453 -13.48 -10.40 -1.89
N TYR A 454 -14.03 -9.61 -2.81
CA TYR A 454 -14.74 -10.12 -3.99
C TYR A 454 -13.83 -11.01 -4.86
N ILE A 455 -12.59 -10.57 -5.14
CA ILE A 455 -11.64 -11.33 -5.94
C ILE A 455 -11.28 -12.64 -5.23
N LEU A 456 -11.01 -12.60 -3.93
CA LEU A 456 -10.67 -13.79 -3.14
C LEU A 456 -11.81 -14.80 -3.09
N LEU A 457 -13.05 -14.37 -2.90
CA LEU A 457 -14.22 -15.25 -2.88
C LEU A 457 -14.54 -15.84 -4.26
N LYS A 458 -14.30 -15.07 -5.33
CA LYS A 458 -14.54 -15.52 -6.70
C LYS A 458 -13.45 -16.48 -7.21
N THR A 459 -12.22 -16.35 -6.73
CA THR A 459 -11.08 -17.17 -7.19
C THR A 459 -11.31 -18.66 -7.10
N PRO A 460 -11.76 -19.26 -5.96
CA PRO A 460 -12.03 -20.69 -5.89
C PRO A 460 -13.11 -21.15 -6.90
N LEU A 461 -14.16 -20.34 -7.09
CA LEU A 461 -15.22 -20.64 -8.05
C LEU A 461 -14.66 -20.67 -9.48
N VAL A 462 -13.86 -19.69 -9.86
CA VAL A 462 -13.22 -19.64 -11.18
C VAL A 462 -12.26 -20.82 -11.38
N VAL A 463 -11.54 -21.24 -10.33
CA VAL A 463 -10.63 -22.41 -10.42
C VAL A 463 -11.39 -23.70 -10.56
N LEU A 464 -12.50 -23.90 -9.83
CA LEU A 464 -13.29 -25.15 -9.82
C LEU A 464 -14.18 -25.30 -11.06
N PHE A 465 -14.81 -24.20 -11.51
CA PHE A 465 -15.76 -24.23 -12.63
C PHE A 465 -15.13 -23.81 -13.97
N ARG A 466 -13.84 -23.96 -14.08
CA ARG A 466 -13.06 -23.56 -15.24
C ARG A 466 -13.49 -24.27 -16.51
N LYS A 467 -14.10 -23.52 -17.44
CA LYS A 467 -14.31 -23.95 -18.84
C LYS A 467 -13.18 -23.36 -19.68
N GLU A 468 -11.96 -23.87 -19.55
CA GLU A 468 -10.89 -23.42 -20.46
C GLU A 468 -10.99 -24.14 -21.80
N LYS A 469 -11.19 -23.36 -22.87
CA LYS A 469 -10.95 -23.79 -24.24
C LYS A 469 -9.43 -23.91 -24.45
N GLY A 470 -8.86 -25.05 -24.14
CA GLY A 470 -7.52 -25.41 -24.65
C GLY A 470 -6.30 -24.99 -23.84
N SER A 471 -6.24 -25.29 -22.52
CA SER A 471 -5.07 -25.03 -21.73
C SER A 471 -4.79 -26.16 -20.72
N TYR A 472 -4.08 -27.16 -21.15
CA TYR A 472 -3.29 -28.03 -20.27
C TYR A 472 -1.94 -28.31 -20.95
#